data_12d4f613d8bc32c0ed2ebb9ac63d1de3
#
_entry.id   12d4f613d8bc32c0ed2ebb9ac63d1de3
#
_cell.length_a   1.000
_cell.length_b   1.000
_cell.length_c   1.000
_cell.angle_alpha   90.00
_cell.angle_beta   90.00
_cell.angle_gamma   90.00
#
_symmetry.space_group_name_H-M   'P 1'
#
loop_
_entity.id
_entity.type
_entity.pdbx_description
1 polymer ?
#
loop_
_entity_poly.entity_id
_entity_poly.type
_entity_poly.pdbx_seq_one_letter_code
_entity_poly.pdbx_strand_id
1 'polypeptide(L)'
;MRRKRLILSVVLLLVAFAVVSAQRVKVIMGRLYAQPERVYNMLVEGQGDSIIALGNAQFKVAAKAEMFNGIVPALEAQLGKFLEVQGWTSVPNMQSMQVYTRDLVFEHYSIPLIVSFDAKNELAGLAFGAPKVIDKTQKQANEREITIETDGLRMPGLLTLPANGKEKHPCVILVHGSGPANMNETVGGHKPFLDLAEGLSKRGIAVMRYDKRTLVHKSNYVPAGKKSDYDTETVDDALSAVALARTMADVCPDSIYIIGHSLGAMLAPRIAGRAGKNVAGIIAMAAPARKMRELLVEQVAYISNISQDSARVQVDAVMGTLPPDYIAMDNTYFSVDVAKTLNIPMLFLQGERDYQVTSTDYSLWQKAIGARSNVSMKQYPKLNHLFTEGEGASTPAEYNEEKHIPDYVLDDIAAFIRKGSL
;
A
#
# COMPACT_ATOMS: atom_id res chain seq x y z
N MET A 1 -39.34 -48.76 19.99
CA MET A 1 -37.91 -49.07 19.78
C MET A 1 -37.48 -49.17 18.31
N ARG A 2 -38.29 -49.68 17.37
CA ARG A 2 -37.89 -49.80 15.94
C ARG A 2 -37.63 -48.47 15.20
N ARG A 3 -38.37 -47.37 15.45
CA ARG A 3 -38.18 -46.09 14.78
C ARG A 3 -36.84 -45.37 15.15
N LYS A 4 -36.34 -45.49 16.39
CA LYS A 4 -35.06 -44.89 16.82
C LYS A 4 -33.84 -45.57 16.18
N ARG A 5 -33.93 -46.90 15.92
CA ARG A 5 -32.82 -47.62 15.23
C ARG A 5 -32.74 -47.29 13.74
N LEU A 6 -33.87 -46.98 13.08
CA LEU A 6 -33.87 -46.60 11.67
C LEU A 6 -33.23 -45.20 11.44
N ILE A 7 -33.53 -44.23 12.32
CA ILE A 7 -32.97 -42.87 12.23
C ILE A 7 -31.46 -42.91 12.46
N LEU A 8 -30.98 -43.69 13.43
CA LEU A 8 -29.53 -43.81 13.72
C LEU A 8 -28.78 -44.47 12.54
N SER A 9 -29.37 -45.44 11.88
CA SER A 9 -28.76 -46.09 10.72
C SER A 9 -28.70 -45.19 9.49
N VAL A 10 -29.69 -44.32 9.28
CA VAL A 10 -29.72 -43.36 8.17
C VAL A 10 -28.68 -42.22 8.40
N VAL A 11 -28.54 -41.75 9.65
CA VAL A 11 -27.55 -40.74 10.01
C VAL A 11 -26.12 -41.29 9.87
N LEU A 12 -25.88 -42.55 10.29
CA LEU A 12 -24.58 -43.20 10.11
C LEU A 12 -24.25 -43.42 8.61
N LEU A 13 -25.24 -43.77 7.78
CA LEU A 13 -25.04 -43.89 6.33
C LEU A 13 -24.73 -42.53 5.67
N LEU A 14 -25.40 -41.45 6.07
CA LEU A 14 -25.14 -40.10 5.54
C LEU A 14 -23.77 -39.61 5.95
N VAL A 15 -23.32 -39.84 7.18
CA VAL A 15 -21.97 -39.48 7.65
C VAL A 15 -20.91 -40.31 6.92
N ALA A 16 -21.13 -41.64 6.73
CA ALA A 16 -20.22 -42.49 5.96
C ALA A 16 -20.13 -42.04 4.49
N PHE A 17 -21.25 -41.64 3.87
CA PHE A 17 -21.27 -41.14 2.50
C PHE A 17 -20.57 -39.79 2.37
N ALA A 18 -20.71 -38.89 3.36
CA ALA A 18 -20.01 -37.60 3.41
C ALA A 18 -18.50 -37.78 3.59
N VAL A 19 -18.06 -38.70 4.45
CA VAL A 19 -16.63 -39.02 4.65
C VAL A 19 -16.03 -39.67 3.40
N VAL A 20 -16.72 -40.61 2.77
CA VAL A 20 -16.26 -41.27 1.53
C VAL A 20 -16.22 -40.27 0.36
N SER A 21 -17.19 -39.36 0.25
CA SER A 21 -17.18 -38.33 -0.78
C SER A 21 -16.06 -37.28 -0.52
N ALA A 22 -15.83 -36.87 0.73
CA ALA A 22 -14.74 -35.99 1.08
C ALA A 22 -13.34 -36.61 0.81
N GLN A 23 -13.18 -37.90 1.13
CA GLN A 23 -11.94 -38.63 0.78
C GLN A 23 -11.75 -38.79 -0.73
N ARG A 24 -12.81 -39.09 -1.51
CA ARG A 24 -12.73 -39.15 -2.97
C ARG A 24 -12.40 -37.77 -3.58
N VAL A 25 -13.02 -36.71 -3.11
CA VAL A 25 -12.70 -35.34 -3.51
C VAL A 25 -11.23 -34.99 -3.20
N LYS A 26 -10.75 -35.35 -2.01
CA LYS A 26 -9.36 -35.12 -1.62
C LYS A 26 -8.36 -35.87 -2.49
N VAL A 27 -8.68 -37.14 -2.88
CA VAL A 27 -7.84 -37.92 -3.79
C VAL A 27 -7.87 -37.38 -5.21
N ILE A 28 -9.03 -36.96 -5.72
CA ILE A 28 -9.16 -36.33 -7.05
C ILE A 28 -8.41 -34.98 -7.10
N MET A 29 -8.61 -34.16 -6.09
CA MET A 29 -7.89 -32.88 -5.98
C MET A 29 -6.37 -33.08 -5.84
N GLY A 30 -5.91 -34.07 -5.07
CA GLY A 30 -4.50 -34.42 -4.95
C GLY A 30 -3.88 -34.86 -6.28
N ARG A 31 -4.64 -35.55 -7.16
CA ARG A 31 -4.15 -35.88 -8.50
C ARG A 31 -4.14 -34.72 -9.46
N LEU A 32 -5.15 -33.87 -9.41
CA LEU A 32 -5.29 -32.67 -10.26
C LEU A 32 -4.15 -31.66 -10.03
N TYR A 33 -3.71 -31.51 -8.79
CA TYR A 33 -2.70 -30.54 -8.41
C TYR A 33 -1.31 -31.15 -8.10
N ALA A 34 -1.09 -32.42 -8.47
CA ALA A 34 0.19 -33.12 -8.16
C ALA A 34 1.42 -32.41 -8.76
N GLN A 35 1.30 -31.87 -9.96
CA GLN A 35 2.41 -31.18 -10.63
C GLN A 35 2.73 -29.81 -10.00
N PRO A 36 1.76 -28.88 -9.85
CA PRO A 36 2.07 -27.61 -9.20
C PRO A 36 2.49 -27.80 -7.73
N GLU A 37 1.97 -28.81 -7.03
CA GLU A 37 2.42 -29.15 -5.66
C GLU A 37 3.90 -29.61 -5.65
N ARG A 38 4.33 -30.39 -6.62
CA ARG A 38 5.72 -30.82 -6.76
C ARG A 38 6.64 -29.62 -6.97
N VAL A 39 6.26 -28.66 -7.83
CA VAL A 39 7.04 -27.43 -8.07
C VAL A 39 7.11 -26.58 -6.80
N TYR A 40 6.01 -26.46 -6.07
CA TYR A 40 5.98 -25.75 -4.80
C TYR A 40 6.92 -26.37 -3.76
N ASN A 41 6.90 -27.68 -3.60
CA ASN A 41 7.78 -28.38 -2.64
C ASN A 41 9.26 -28.16 -2.99
N MET A 42 9.62 -28.28 -4.29
CA MET A 42 10.98 -27.96 -4.76
C MET A 42 11.37 -26.50 -4.48
N LEU A 43 10.43 -25.57 -4.62
CA LEU A 43 10.66 -24.15 -4.34
C LEU A 43 10.95 -23.91 -2.85
N VAL A 44 10.15 -24.52 -1.96
CA VAL A 44 10.32 -24.42 -0.50
C VAL A 44 11.64 -25.05 -0.05
N GLU A 45 12.03 -26.18 -0.66
CA GLU A 45 13.26 -26.90 -0.38
C GLU A 45 14.51 -26.28 -1.04
N GLY A 46 14.34 -25.20 -1.82
CA GLY A 46 15.47 -24.53 -2.51
C GLY A 46 16.12 -25.38 -3.60
N GLN A 47 15.35 -26.24 -4.27
CA GLN A 47 15.84 -27.15 -5.31
C GLN A 47 15.78 -26.50 -6.71
N GLY A 48 16.47 -25.37 -6.89
CA GLY A 48 16.42 -24.59 -8.13
C GLY A 48 16.79 -25.40 -9.39
N ASP A 49 17.83 -26.24 -9.33
CA ASP A 49 18.21 -27.11 -10.46
C ASP A 49 17.10 -28.09 -10.85
N SER A 50 16.41 -28.67 -9.86
CA SER A 50 15.27 -29.55 -10.08
C SER A 50 14.10 -28.82 -10.74
N ILE A 51 13.85 -27.58 -10.37
CA ILE A 51 12.83 -26.71 -10.99
C ILE A 51 13.21 -26.43 -12.45
N ILE A 52 14.46 -26.04 -12.73
CA ILE A 52 14.94 -25.79 -14.09
C ILE A 52 14.81 -27.06 -14.94
N ALA A 53 15.13 -28.24 -14.39
CA ALA A 53 15.01 -29.51 -15.12
C ALA A 53 13.60 -29.79 -15.64
N LEU A 54 12.54 -29.37 -14.90
CA LEU A 54 11.14 -29.51 -15.29
C LEU A 54 10.71 -28.53 -16.41
N GLY A 55 11.52 -27.52 -16.68
CA GLY A 55 11.18 -26.42 -17.59
C GLY A 55 11.21 -26.84 -19.06
N ASN A 56 10.35 -26.21 -19.86
CA ASN A 56 10.45 -26.26 -21.33
C ASN A 56 11.67 -25.44 -21.81
N ALA A 57 11.95 -25.45 -23.11
CA ALA A 57 13.10 -24.76 -23.68
C ALA A 57 13.14 -23.25 -23.38
N GLN A 58 11.96 -22.58 -23.41
CA GLN A 58 11.88 -21.14 -23.14
C GLN A 58 12.13 -20.83 -21.68
N PHE A 59 11.54 -21.63 -20.76
CA PHE A 59 11.75 -21.47 -19.33
C PHE A 59 13.25 -21.66 -18.96
N LYS A 60 13.92 -22.68 -19.50
CA LYS A 60 15.36 -22.94 -19.27
C LYS A 60 16.28 -21.81 -19.75
N VAL A 61 15.85 -21.06 -20.75
CA VAL A 61 16.61 -19.89 -21.22
C VAL A 61 16.38 -18.67 -20.33
N ALA A 62 15.14 -18.49 -19.85
CA ALA A 62 14.73 -17.30 -19.11
C ALA A 62 15.07 -17.37 -17.61
N ALA A 63 15.10 -18.58 -17.03
CA ALA A 63 15.25 -18.79 -15.59
C ALA A 63 16.59 -19.45 -15.24
N LYS A 64 17.11 -19.10 -14.05
CA LYS A 64 18.33 -19.69 -13.47
C LYS A 64 18.00 -20.32 -12.12
N ALA A 65 18.71 -21.37 -11.75
CA ALA A 65 18.47 -22.10 -10.49
C ALA A 65 18.59 -21.19 -9.27
N GLU A 66 19.53 -20.26 -9.27
CA GLU A 66 19.78 -19.32 -8.17
C GLU A 66 18.58 -18.42 -7.89
N MET A 67 17.69 -18.17 -8.87
CA MET A 67 16.47 -17.39 -8.70
C MET A 67 15.45 -18.05 -7.75
N PHE A 68 15.54 -19.37 -7.59
CA PHE A 68 14.59 -20.15 -6.78
C PHE A 68 15.19 -20.62 -5.46
N ASN A 69 16.53 -20.60 -5.34
CA ASN A 69 17.21 -20.97 -4.11
C ASN A 69 17.03 -19.85 -3.05
N GLY A 70 16.50 -20.23 -1.88
CA GLY A 70 16.31 -19.27 -0.79
C GLY A 70 15.20 -18.23 -1.00
N ILE A 71 14.31 -18.43 -1.98
CA ILE A 71 13.21 -17.47 -2.27
C ILE A 71 12.25 -17.32 -1.08
N VAL A 72 11.93 -18.39 -0.35
CA VAL A 72 11.01 -18.34 0.79
C VAL A 72 11.60 -17.49 1.93
N PRO A 73 12.85 -17.71 2.40
CA PRO A 73 13.49 -16.80 3.35
C PRO A 73 13.56 -15.34 2.87
N ALA A 74 13.78 -15.11 1.58
CA ALA A 74 13.80 -13.77 1.02
C ALA A 74 12.40 -13.09 1.06
N LEU A 75 11.35 -13.87 0.83
CA LEU A 75 9.96 -13.39 0.99
C LEU A 75 9.61 -13.14 2.45
N GLU A 76 10.03 -14.00 3.38
CA GLU A 76 9.82 -13.78 4.83
C GLU A 76 10.48 -12.48 5.31
N ALA A 77 11.68 -12.16 4.83
CA ALA A 77 12.36 -10.92 5.17
C ALA A 77 11.61 -9.66 4.70
N GLN A 78 10.77 -9.78 3.67
CA GLN A 78 10.01 -8.66 3.10
C GLN A 78 8.54 -8.61 3.55
N LEU A 79 7.92 -9.79 3.75
CA LEU A 79 6.47 -9.93 3.94
C LEU A 79 6.08 -10.33 5.38
N GLY A 80 7.06 -10.49 6.27
CA GLY A 80 6.87 -11.05 7.61
C GLY A 80 6.93 -12.57 7.60
N LYS A 81 6.80 -13.19 8.78
CA LYS A 81 6.89 -14.64 8.96
C LYS A 81 5.88 -15.39 8.09
N PHE A 82 6.32 -16.47 7.44
CA PHE A 82 5.44 -17.37 6.71
C PHE A 82 4.49 -18.11 7.69
N LEU A 83 3.20 -18.12 7.38
CA LEU A 83 2.16 -18.70 8.23
C LEU A 83 1.56 -19.96 7.64
N GLU A 84 1.07 -19.90 6.41
CA GLU A 84 0.36 -21.02 5.77
C GLU A 84 0.32 -20.87 4.24
N VAL A 85 -0.12 -21.93 3.57
CA VAL A 85 -0.47 -21.92 2.15
C VAL A 85 -1.95 -22.24 1.95
N GLN A 86 -2.58 -21.55 1.02
CA GLN A 86 -3.94 -21.88 0.61
C GLN A 86 -3.97 -23.02 -0.43
N GLY A 87 -5.16 -23.56 -0.69
CA GLY A 87 -5.34 -24.59 -1.72
C GLY A 87 -5.08 -24.06 -3.13
N TRP A 88 -4.68 -24.96 -4.04
CA TRP A 88 -4.53 -24.62 -5.45
C TRP A 88 -5.86 -24.29 -6.11
N THR A 89 -5.81 -23.34 -7.03
CA THR A 89 -6.91 -23.00 -7.95
C THR A 89 -6.39 -23.07 -9.38
N SER A 90 -7.16 -23.70 -10.28
CA SER A 90 -6.90 -23.66 -11.72
C SER A 90 -7.48 -22.39 -12.31
N VAL A 91 -6.66 -21.67 -13.09
CA VAL A 91 -7.07 -20.45 -13.79
C VAL A 91 -7.36 -20.81 -15.25
N PRO A 92 -8.58 -20.51 -15.78
CA PRO A 92 -8.87 -20.71 -17.20
C PRO A 92 -7.89 -19.90 -18.07
N ASN A 93 -7.26 -20.54 -19.05
CA ASN A 93 -6.30 -19.87 -19.93
C ASN A 93 -6.69 -20.01 -21.40
N MET A 94 -6.41 -18.97 -22.20
CA MET A 94 -6.76 -18.90 -23.61
C MET A 94 -5.66 -19.39 -24.57
N GLN A 95 -4.50 -19.86 -24.09
CA GLN A 95 -3.32 -20.18 -24.92
C GLN A 95 -2.80 -21.61 -24.75
N SER A 96 -3.67 -22.60 -24.55
CA SER A 96 -3.28 -24.03 -24.38
C SER A 96 -2.31 -24.29 -23.21
N MET A 97 -2.20 -23.37 -22.25
CA MET A 97 -1.41 -23.54 -21.04
C MET A 97 -2.32 -23.90 -19.87
N GLN A 98 -1.81 -24.71 -18.97
CA GLN A 98 -2.44 -24.99 -17.69
C GLN A 98 -1.83 -24.08 -16.64
N VAL A 99 -2.65 -23.17 -16.07
CA VAL A 99 -2.19 -22.21 -15.06
C VAL A 99 -2.84 -22.52 -13.73
N TYR A 100 -2.01 -22.62 -12.71
CA TYR A 100 -2.40 -22.87 -11.33
C TYR A 100 -1.92 -21.73 -10.45
N THR A 101 -2.72 -21.37 -9.47
CA THR A 101 -2.35 -20.36 -8.48
C THR A 101 -2.74 -20.80 -7.07
N ARG A 102 -1.94 -20.41 -6.09
CA ARG A 102 -2.25 -20.50 -4.67
C ARG A 102 -1.69 -19.31 -3.93
N ASP A 103 -2.34 -18.84 -2.89
CA ASP A 103 -1.81 -17.77 -2.06
C ASP A 103 -0.86 -18.36 -0.98
N LEU A 104 0.32 -17.80 -0.88
CA LEU A 104 1.23 -17.96 0.25
C LEU A 104 0.92 -16.85 1.26
N VAL A 105 0.59 -17.22 2.48
CA VAL A 105 0.16 -16.30 3.53
C VAL A 105 1.31 -16.05 4.48
N PHE A 106 1.69 -14.80 4.60
CA PHE A 106 2.69 -14.29 5.55
C PHE A 106 1.99 -13.46 6.63
N GLU A 107 2.73 -12.99 7.60
CA GLU A 107 2.19 -12.24 8.75
C GLU A 107 1.45 -10.96 8.33
N HIS A 108 2.00 -10.23 7.35
CA HIS A 108 1.48 -8.95 6.90
C HIS A 108 0.91 -8.97 5.47
N TYR A 109 1.20 -10.01 4.69
CA TYR A 109 0.82 -10.09 3.29
C TYR A 109 0.40 -11.50 2.88
N SER A 110 -0.45 -11.59 1.86
CA SER A 110 -0.57 -12.80 1.04
C SER A 110 -0.04 -12.52 -0.36
N ILE A 111 0.64 -13.49 -0.96
CA ILE A 111 1.21 -13.37 -2.30
C ILE A 111 0.81 -14.58 -3.14
N PRO A 112 0.22 -14.39 -4.33
CA PRO A 112 -0.10 -15.50 -5.22
C PRO A 112 1.17 -16.11 -5.80
N LEU A 113 1.36 -17.40 -5.61
CA LEU A 113 2.28 -18.22 -6.40
C LEU A 113 1.56 -18.69 -7.66
N ILE A 114 2.15 -18.46 -8.83
CA ILE A 114 1.58 -18.78 -10.14
C ILE A 114 2.51 -19.77 -10.81
N VAL A 115 1.98 -20.95 -11.16
CA VAL A 115 2.72 -22.02 -11.85
C VAL A 115 1.98 -22.34 -13.15
N SER A 116 2.68 -22.35 -14.27
CA SER A 116 2.10 -22.67 -15.57
C SER A 116 2.85 -23.81 -16.27
N PHE A 117 2.09 -24.68 -16.94
CA PHE A 117 2.62 -25.78 -17.72
C PHE A 117 2.11 -25.68 -19.16
N ASP A 118 2.92 -26.08 -20.12
CA ASP A 118 2.54 -26.15 -21.53
C ASP A 118 1.74 -27.42 -21.88
N ALA A 119 1.37 -27.56 -23.15
CA ALA A 119 0.61 -28.72 -23.63
C ALA A 119 1.33 -30.07 -23.47
N LYS A 120 2.64 -30.06 -23.25
CA LYS A 120 3.46 -31.26 -22.98
C LYS A 120 3.63 -31.53 -21.50
N ASN A 121 2.99 -30.74 -20.63
CA ASN A 121 3.15 -30.74 -19.17
C ASN A 121 4.60 -30.37 -18.72
N GLU A 122 5.36 -29.62 -19.52
CA GLU A 122 6.62 -29.05 -19.12
C GLU A 122 6.37 -27.69 -18.43
N LEU A 123 7.17 -27.36 -17.42
CA LEU A 123 7.04 -26.08 -16.70
C LEU A 123 7.32 -24.92 -17.66
N ALA A 124 6.33 -24.07 -17.88
CA ALA A 124 6.40 -22.92 -18.78
C ALA A 124 6.56 -21.58 -18.03
N GLY A 125 6.16 -21.51 -16.76
CA GLY A 125 6.29 -20.33 -15.95
C GLY A 125 6.18 -20.62 -14.45
N LEU A 126 6.95 -19.86 -13.67
CA LEU A 126 6.90 -19.81 -12.21
C LEU A 126 7.10 -18.37 -11.79
N ALA A 127 6.09 -17.79 -11.15
CA ALA A 127 6.10 -16.38 -10.78
C ALA A 127 5.32 -16.11 -9.49
N PHE A 128 5.56 -14.96 -8.89
CA PHE A 128 4.75 -14.41 -7.80
C PHE A 128 3.91 -13.25 -8.34
N GLY A 129 2.65 -13.21 -7.94
CA GLY A 129 1.78 -12.05 -8.19
C GLY A 129 2.05 -10.89 -7.24
N ALA A 130 1.27 -9.84 -7.37
CA ALA A 130 1.39 -8.69 -6.47
C ALA A 130 0.98 -9.07 -5.02
N PRO A 131 1.77 -8.68 -4.01
CA PRO A 131 1.39 -8.87 -2.61
C PRO A 131 0.09 -8.14 -2.28
N LYS A 132 -0.75 -8.79 -1.47
CA LYS A 132 -1.99 -8.22 -0.92
C LYS A 132 -1.79 -8.02 0.57
N VAL A 133 -1.99 -6.81 1.05
CA VAL A 133 -1.89 -6.49 2.48
C VAL A 133 -2.95 -7.24 3.27
N ILE A 134 -2.55 -7.83 4.40
CA ILE A 134 -3.47 -8.43 5.38
C ILE A 134 -3.67 -7.40 6.50
N ASP A 135 -4.78 -6.69 6.47
CA ASP A 135 -5.15 -5.75 7.52
C ASP A 135 -6.29 -6.32 8.38
N LYS A 136 -5.98 -6.59 9.63
CA LYS A 136 -6.93 -7.13 10.64
C LYS A 136 -7.50 -6.04 11.54
N THR A 137 -7.27 -4.76 11.23
CA THR A 137 -7.76 -3.64 12.03
C THR A 137 -9.28 -3.61 12.04
N GLN A 138 -9.86 -3.55 13.23
CA GLN A 138 -11.30 -3.43 13.40
C GLN A 138 -11.69 -1.96 13.57
N LYS A 139 -12.86 -1.59 13.03
CA LYS A 139 -13.44 -0.26 13.22
C LYS A 139 -13.69 0.01 14.71
N GLN A 140 -13.30 1.19 15.16
CA GLN A 140 -13.48 1.62 16.54
C GLN A 140 -14.84 2.29 16.76
N ALA A 141 -15.26 2.42 18.04
CA ALA A 141 -16.56 2.96 18.39
C ALA A 141 -16.74 4.45 17.99
N ASN A 142 -15.65 5.22 17.93
CA ASN A 142 -15.64 6.62 17.52
C ASN A 142 -15.41 6.81 16.02
N GLU A 143 -15.52 5.75 15.22
CA GLU A 143 -15.39 5.80 13.78
C GLU A 143 -16.72 5.63 13.07
N ARG A 144 -16.94 6.47 12.08
CA ARG A 144 -18.11 6.45 11.19
C ARG A 144 -17.69 6.12 9.77
N GLU A 145 -18.38 5.17 9.15
CA GLU A 145 -18.17 4.81 7.74
C GLU A 145 -18.57 5.98 6.84
N ILE A 146 -17.73 6.20 5.83
CA ILE A 146 -17.93 7.19 4.78
C ILE A 146 -17.62 6.56 3.42
N THR A 147 -18.06 7.21 2.37
CA THR A 147 -17.68 6.85 1.00
C THR A 147 -17.24 8.12 0.28
N ILE A 148 -16.04 8.09 -0.28
CA ILE A 148 -15.60 9.14 -1.21
C ILE A 148 -16.08 8.77 -2.59
N GLU A 149 -16.80 9.67 -3.24
CA GLU A 149 -17.31 9.48 -4.61
C GLU A 149 -16.63 10.47 -5.56
N THR A 150 -15.98 9.95 -6.58
CA THR A 150 -15.26 10.76 -7.57
C THR A 150 -15.41 10.12 -8.95
N ASP A 151 -15.94 10.88 -9.91
CA ASP A 151 -16.10 10.43 -11.30
C ASP A 151 -16.83 9.08 -11.44
N GLY A 152 -17.82 8.80 -10.58
CA GLY A 152 -18.57 7.55 -10.54
C GLY A 152 -17.87 6.39 -9.85
N LEU A 153 -16.66 6.57 -9.33
CA LEU A 153 -15.94 5.59 -8.51
C LEU A 153 -16.22 5.85 -7.03
N ARG A 154 -16.30 4.76 -6.24
CA ARG A 154 -16.61 4.79 -4.82
C ARG A 154 -15.45 4.17 -4.03
N MET A 155 -14.87 4.94 -3.11
CA MET A 155 -13.81 4.51 -2.22
C MET A 155 -14.35 4.47 -0.78
N PRO A 156 -14.36 3.31 -0.11
CA PRO A 156 -14.74 3.21 1.29
C PRO A 156 -13.73 3.93 2.18
N GLY A 157 -14.20 4.49 3.28
CA GLY A 157 -13.35 5.19 4.23
C GLY A 157 -13.99 5.29 5.61
N LEU A 158 -13.26 5.92 6.53
CA LEU A 158 -13.67 6.16 7.91
C LEU A 158 -13.44 7.63 8.29
N LEU A 159 -14.38 8.19 9.04
CA LEU A 159 -14.20 9.42 9.79
C LEU A 159 -14.02 9.05 11.26
N THR A 160 -12.83 9.25 11.81
CA THR A 160 -12.52 9.09 13.23
C THR A 160 -12.80 10.40 13.95
N LEU A 161 -13.66 10.37 14.96
CA LEU A 161 -14.10 11.56 15.71
C LEU A 161 -13.46 11.63 17.09
N PRO A 162 -13.20 12.83 17.62
CA PRO A 162 -12.87 13.01 19.03
C PRO A 162 -13.98 12.51 19.97
N ALA A 163 -13.60 11.99 21.14
CA ALA A 163 -14.54 11.39 22.09
C ALA A 163 -15.57 12.37 22.71
N ASN A 164 -15.29 13.68 22.70
CA ASN A 164 -16.09 14.73 23.33
C ASN A 164 -17.18 15.35 22.42
N GLY A 165 -17.73 14.60 21.57
CA GLY A 165 -18.73 14.59 20.53
C GLY A 165 -19.87 15.61 20.44
N LYS A 166 -19.78 16.85 20.95
CA LYS A 166 -20.86 17.87 20.80
C LYS A 166 -20.47 19.11 19.96
N GLU A 167 -19.20 19.26 19.60
CA GLU A 167 -18.69 20.44 18.90
C GLU A 167 -18.19 20.07 17.51
N LYS A 168 -18.13 21.06 16.62
CA LYS A 168 -17.46 20.91 15.34
C LYS A 168 -15.95 20.90 15.56
N HIS A 169 -15.27 19.94 14.94
CA HIS A 169 -13.83 19.74 15.08
C HIS A 169 -13.09 20.22 13.84
N PRO A 170 -11.84 20.72 13.97
CA PRO A 170 -10.92 20.72 12.86
C PRO A 170 -10.82 19.32 12.26
N CYS A 171 -10.69 19.21 10.96
CA CYS A 171 -10.62 17.91 10.29
C CYS A 171 -9.35 17.83 9.43
N VAL A 172 -8.66 16.69 9.49
CA VAL A 172 -7.59 16.37 8.54
C VAL A 172 -8.07 15.30 7.58
N ILE A 173 -7.66 15.43 6.32
CA ILE A 173 -7.86 14.42 5.27
C ILE A 173 -6.49 13.82 4.96
N LEU A 174 -6.38 12.50 5.11
CA LEU A 174 -5.14 11.78 4.86
C LEU A 174 -5.03 11.40 3.39
N VAL A 175 -3.87 11.70 2.79
CA VAL A 175 -3.59 11.47 1.36
C VAL A 175 -2.36 10.59 1.22
N HIS A 176 -2.57 9.41 0.63
CA HIS A 176 -1.60 8.32 0.56
C HIS A 176 -0.37 8.61 -0.29
N GLY A 177 0.67 7.84 0.01
CA GLY A 177 1.85 7.69 -0.83
C GLY A 177 1.59 6.96 -2.15
N SER A 178 2.67 6.53 -2.81
CA SER A 178 2.63 5.83 -4.10
C SER A 178 2.02 4.42 -4.00
N GLY A 179 1.41 3.98 -5.09
CA GLY A 179 0.84 2.63 -5.22
C GLY A 179 -0.53 2.45 -4.57
N PRO A 180 -1.11 1.24 -4.69
CA PRO A 180 -2.36 0.88 -4.04
C PRO A 180 -2.19 0.83 -2.52
N ALA A 181 -3.04 1.52 -1.77
CA ALA A 181 -2.98 1.57 -0.31
C ALA A 181 -4.37 1.54 0.31
N ASN A 182 -4.51 0.83 1.45
CA ASN A 182 -5.73 0.86 2.24
C ASN A 182 -5.79 2.14 3.10
N MET A 183 -6.95 2.41 3.70
CA MET A 183 -7.19 3.61 4.49
C MET A 183 -6.26 3.78 5.69
N ASN A 184 -5.57 2.72 6.13
CA ASN A 184 -4.59 2.76 7.21
C ASN A 184 -3.16 2.99 6.70
N GLU A 185 -2.95 3.01 5.36
CA GLU A 185 -1.64 3.03 4.71
C GLU A 185 -0.72 1.93 5.26
N THR A 186 -1.25 0.70 5.32
CA THR A 186 -0.56 -0.43 5.94
C THR A 186 0.66 -0.84 5.12
N VAL A 187 1.82 -0.83 5.77
CA VAL A 187 3.11 -1.29 5.21
C VAL A 187 3.75 -2.23 6.24
N GLY A 188 3.72 -3.52 5.98
CA GLY A 188 4.19 -4.52 6.95
C GLY A 188 3.38 -4.47 8.25
N GLY A 189 4.08 -4.31 9.37
CA GLY A 189 3.47 -4.13 10.70
C GLY A 189 3.01 -2.70 11.00
N HIS A 190 3.30 -1.72 10.14
CA HIS A 190 3.03 -0.31 10.37
C HIS A 190 1.71 0.14 9.75
N LYS A 191 1.01 1.06 10.43
CA LYS A 191 -0.27 1.64 9.99
C LYS A 191 -0.28 3.15 10.26
N PRO A 192 0.54 3.93 9.56
CA PRO A 192 0.73 5.35 9.87
C PRO A 192 -0.58 6.16 9.84
N PHE A 193 -1.52 5.86 8.95
CA PHE A 193 -2.80 6.56 8.91
C PHE A 193 -3.75 6.16 10.05
N LEU A 194 -3.65 4.94 10.56
CA LEU A 194 -4.35 4.56 11.78
C LEU A 194 -3.78 5.31 12.99
N ASP A 195 -2.46 5.37 13.12
CA ASP A 195 -1.78 6.10 14.21
C ASP A 195 -2.16 7.58 14.20
N LEU A 196 -2.16 8.22 13.02
CA LEU A 196 -2.63 9.60 12.85
C LEU A 196 -4.08 9.75 13.27
N ALA A 197 -4.96 8.81 12.85
CA ALA A 197 -6.39 8.88 13.17
C ALA A 197 -6.64 8.77 14.68
N GLU A 198 -6.04 7.78 15.33
CA GLU A 198 -6.18 7.57 16.77
C GLU A 198 -5.51 8.68 17.59
N GLY A 199 -4.30 9.07 17.19
CA GLY A 199 -3.53 10.08 17.91
C GLY A 199 -4.11 11.48 17.82
N LEU A 200 -4.55 11.90 16.63
CA LEU A 200 -5.13 13.24 16.42
C LEU A 200 -6.55 13.33 16.96
N SER A 201 -7.36 12.25 16.90
CA SER A 201 -8.69 12.26 17.52
C SER A 201 -8.64 12.45 19.03
N LYS A 202 -7.65 11.84 19.72
CA LYS A 202 -7.39 12.08 21.15
C LYS A 202 -7.00 13.55 21.43
N ARG A 203 -6.50 14.27 20.42
CA ARG A 203 -6.12 15.68 20.47
C ARG A 203 -7.20 16.65 19.98
N GLY A 204 -8.45 16.16 19.80
CA GLY A 204 -9.61 16.99 19.43
C GLY A 204 -9.71 17.31 17.94
N ILE A 205 -9.06 16.55 17.08
CA ILE A 205 -9.04 16.74 15.62
C ILE A 205 -9.71 15.52 14.97
N ALA A 206 -10.72 15.75 14.15
CA ALA A 206 -11.35 14.70 13.35
C ALA A 206 -10.41 14.27 12.22
N VAL A 207 -10.43 12.98 11.87
CA VAL A 207 -9.55 12.43 10.84
C VAL A 207 -10.35 11.64 9.82
N MET A 208 -10.24 12.02 8.56
CA MET A 208 -10.83 11.32 7.42
C MET A 208 -9.74 10.55 6.68
N ARG A 209 -9.95 9.23 6.53
CA ARG A 209 -9.10 8.33 5.75
C ARG A 209 -9.95 7.41 4.88
N TYR A 210 -9.43 6.99 3.74
CA TYR A 210 -10.17 6.19 2.76
C TYR A 210 -9.23 5.28 1.97
N ASP A 211 -9.74 4.18 1.43
CA ASP A 211 -8.98 3.30 0.56
C ASP A 211 -8.67 4.00 -0.77
N LYS A 212 -7.43 3.94 -1.22
CA LYS A 212 -7.01 4.56 -2.47
C LYS A 212 -7.71 3.89 -3.66
N ARG A 213 -8.11 4.68 -4.66
CA ARG A 213 -8.84 4.16 -5.83
C ARG A 213 -8.10 3.05 -6.57
N THR A 214 -6.76 3.10 -6.61
CA THR A 214 -5.92 2.05 -7.22
C THR A 214 -6.00 0.72 -6.50
N LEU A 215 -6.26 0.71 -5.18
CA LEU A 215 -6.54 -0.51 -4.42
C LEU A 215 -7.94 -1.04 -4.73
N VAL A 216 -8.96 -0.17 -4.66
CA VAL A 216 -10.37 -0.55 -4.79
C VAL A 216 -10.71 -1.00 -6.21
N HIS A 217 -10.35 -0.19 -7.19
CA HIS A 217 -10.75 -0.37 -8.58
C HIS A 217 -9.68 -1.04 -9.46
N LYS A 218 -8.46 -1.22 -8.94
CA LYS A 218 -7.33 -1.90 -9.62
C LYS A 218 -7.09 -1.34 -11.02
N SER A 219 -7.12 -2.18 -12.06
CA SER A 219 -6.96 -1.76 -13.46
C SER A 219 -8.05 -0.81 -13.97
N ASN A 220 -9.19 -0.72 -13.29
CA ASN A 220 -10.33 0.11 -13.67
C ASN A 220 -10.38 1.45 -12.92
N TYR A 221 -9.25 1.87 -12.31
CA TYR A 221 -9.20 3.10 -11.50
C TYR A 221 -9.28 4.40 -12.32
N VAL A 222 -9.07 4.34 -13.63
CA VAL A 222 -9.17 5.48 -14.53
C VAL A 222 -10.55 5.49 -15.19
N PRO A 223 -11.41 6.48 -14.89
CA PRO A 223 -12.71 6.62 -15.53
C PRO A 223 -12.60 6.89 -17.03
N ALA A 224 -13.64 6.55 -17.77
CA ALA A 224 -13.68 6.80 -19.21
C ALA A 224 -13.46 8.30 -19.53
N GLY A 225 -12.56 8.59 -20.46
CA GLY A 225 -12.21 9.96 -20.86
C GLY A 225 -11.24 10.70 -19.95
N LYS A 226 -10.81 10.09 -18.84
CA LYS A 226 -9.78 10.64 -17.96
C LYS A 226 -8.39 10.11 -18.34
N LYS A 227 -7.35 10.81 -17.90
CA LYS A 227 -5.95 10.42 -18.04
C LYS A 227 -5.51 9.58 -16.84
N SER A 228 -4.56 8.69 -17.05
CA SER A 228 -3.87 8.00 -15.98
C SER A 228 -2.71 8.88 -15.50
N ASP A 229 -2.96 9.73 -14.53
CA ASP A 229 -2.01 10.70 -13.98
C ASP A 229 -2.23 10.93 -12.47
N TYR A 230 -1.44 11.82 -11.87
CA TYR A 230 -1.55 12.16 -10.44
C TYR A 230 -2.91 12.74 -10.06
N ASP A 231 -3.56 13.49 -10.97
CA ASP A 231 -4.86 14.06 -10.69
C ASP A 231 -5.91 12.95 -10.54
N THR A 232 -5.98 12.08 -11.52
CA THR A 232 -6.92 10.94 -11.49
C THR A 232 -6.58 9.93 -10.39
N GLU A 233 -5.28 9.65 -10.16
CA GLU A 233 -4.90 8.66 -9.13
C GLU A 233 -5.19 9.13 -7.71
N THR A 234 -5.02 10.43 -7.42
CA THR A 234 -4.92 10.89 -6.03
C THR A 234 -5.63 12.23 -5.77
N VAL A 235 -5.40 13.25 -6.62
CA VAL A 235 -5.81 14.62 -6.32
C VAL A 235 -7.34 14.77 -6.37
N ASP A 236 -8.00 14.18 -7.37
CA ASP A 236 -9.45 14.30 -7.54
C ASP A 236 -10.22 13.66 -6.37
N ASP A 237 -9.72 12.52 -5.82
CA ASP A 237 -10.31 11.90 -4.62
C ASP A 237 -10.12 12.75 -3.38
N ALA A 238 -8.95 13.34 -3.19
CA ALA A 238 -8.69 14.24 -2.07
C ALA A 238 -9.61 15.49 -2.13
N LEU A 239 -9.87 16.04 -3.30
CA LEU A 239 -10.82 17.13 -3.48
C LEU A 239 -12.26 16.73 -3.18
N SER A 240 -12.68 15.52 -3.58
CA SER A 240 -13.98 14.96 -3.21
C SER A 240 -14.09 14.73 -1.71
N ALA A 241 -13.00 14.28 -1.04
CA ALA A 241 -12.95 14.14 0.41
C ALA A 241 -13.07 15.50 1.13
N VAL A 242 -12.42 16.56 0.61
CA VAL A 242 -12.60 17.94 1.11
C VAL A 242 -14.05 18.36 0.97
N ALA A 243 -14.67 18.15 -0.19
CA ALA A 243 -16.07 18.51 -0.43
C ALA A 243 -17.01 17.76 0.55
N LEU A 244 -16.79 16.46 0.75
CA LEU A 244 -17.56 15.65 1.69
C LEU A 244 -17.39 16.15 3.13
N ALA A 245 -16.16 16.39 3.59
CA ALA A 245 -15.87 16.84 4.94
C ALA A 245 -16.60 18.15 5.28
N ARG A 246 -16.69 19.08 4.34
CA ARG A 246 -17.40 20.37 4.50
C ARG A 246 -18.89 20.22 4.73
N THR A 247 -19.51 19.11 4.35
CA THR A 247 -20.94 18.84 4.56
C THR A 247 -21.24 18.15 5.88
N MET A 248 -20.21 17.67 6.60
CA MET A 248 -20.38 16.89 7.82
C MET A 248 -20.68 17.80 9.03
N ALA A 249 -21.68 17.40 9.83
CA ALA A 249 -22.15 18.20 10.98
C ALA A 249 -21.07 18.35 12.07
N ASP A 250 -20.19 17.34 12.20
CA ASP A 250 -19.15 17.28 13.23
C ASP A 250 -17.84 17.97 12.78
N VAL A 251 -17.78 18.49 11.55
CA VAL A 251 -16.57 19.10 10.98
C VAL A 251 -16.74 20.62 10.88
N CYS A 252 -15.70 21.35 11.31
CA CYS A 252 -15.59 22.78 11.08
C CYS A 252 -15.19 23.02 9.61
N PRO A 253 -16.08 23.55 8.75
CA PRO A 253 -15.82 23.65 7.32
C PRO A 253 -14.68 24.61 6.95
N ASP A 254 -14.31 25.51 7.84
CA ASP A 254 -13.24 26.49 7.65
C ASP A 254 -11.91 26.03 8.29
N SER A 255 -11.86 24.80 8.84
CA SER A 255 -10.68 24.22 9.50
C SER A 255 -10.41 22.80 8.98
N ILE A 256 -10.32 22.66 7.66
CA ILE A 256 -9.98 21.41 6.98
C ILE A 256 -8.55 21.48 6.49
N TYR A 257 -7.74 20.51 6.89
CA TYR A 257 -6.33 20.39 6.54
C TYR A 257 -6.08 19.14 5.70
N ILE A 258 -5.05 19.18 4.88
CA ILE A 258 -4.54 17.99 4.18
C ILE A 258 -3.28 17.52 4.91
N ILE A 259 -3.24 16.24 5.30
CA ILE A 259 -2.00 15.55 5.65
C ILE A 259 -1.66 14.63 4.49
N GLY A 260 -0.61 14.91 3.76
CA GLY A 260 -0.09 14.04 2.73
C GLY A 260 1.16 13.29 3.22
N HIS A 261 1.29 12.02 2.84
CA HIS A 261 2.48 11.23 3.07
C HIS A 261 3.14 10.88 1.72
N SER A 262 4.46 11.01 1.63
CA SER A 262 5.23 10.64 0.43
C SER A 262 4.67 11.29 -0.85
N LEU A 263 4.17 10.53 -1.85
CA LEU A 263 3.48 11.08 -3.03
C LEU A 263 2.35 12.03 -2.63
N GLY A 264 1.55 11.68 -1.62
CA GLY A 264 0.48 12.54 -1.11
C GLY A 264 1.00 13.87 -0.56
N ALA A 265 2.18 13.87 0.06
CA ALA A 265 2.85 15.08 0.52
C ALA A 265 3.35 15.95 -0.63
N MET A 266 3.89 15.32 -1.68
CA MET A 266 4.26 16.02 -2.93
C MET A 266 3.03 16.67 -3.59
N LEU A 267 1.87 16.03 -3.50
CA LEU A 267 0.63 16.51 -4.13
C LEU A 267 -0.19 17.45 -3.23
N ALA A 268 0.10 17.54 -1.93
CA ALA A 268 -0.65 18.40 -1.00
C ALA A 268 -0.73 19.86 -1.44
N PRO A 269 0.33 20.50 -1.97
CA PRO A 269 0.24 21.86 -2.53
C PRO A 269 -0.72 21.95 -3.71
N ARG A 270 -0.76 20.95 -4.60
CA ARG A 270 -1.68 20.91 -5.74
C ARG A 270 -3.13 20.75 -5.31
N ILE A 271 -3.37 19.87 -4.33
CA ILE A 271 -4.70 19.68 -3.73
C ILE A 271 -5.18 21.01 -3.13
N ALA A 272 -4.35 21.65 -2.30
CA ALA A 272 -4.70 22.92 -1.67
C ALA A 272 -4.92 24.05 -2.69
N GLY A 273 -4.09 24.14 -3.71
CA GLY A 273 -4.26 25.12 -4.79
C GLY A 273 -5.57 24.95 -5.55
N ARG A 274 -5.97 23.72 -5.84
CA ARG A 274 -7.25 23.40 -6.51
C ARG A 274 -8.46 23.55 -5.57
N ALA A 275 -8.32 23.22 -4.30
CA ALA A 275 -9.37 23.37 -3.29
C ALA A 275 -9.61 24.84 -2.91
N GLY A 276 -8.61 25.70 -3.08
CA GLY A 276 -8.66 27.11 -2.73
C GLY A 276 -8.98 27.31 -1.24
N LYS A 277 -9.92 28.19 -0.92
CA LYS A 277 -10.33 28.52 0.45
C LYS A 277 -10.94 27.35 1.25
N ASN A 278 -11.20 26.21 0.61
CA ASN A 278 -11.79 25.05 1.28
C ASN A 278 -10.75 24.23 2.06
N VAL A 279 -9.46 24.55 1.96
CA VAL A 279 -8.36 23.97 2.72
C VAL A 279 -7.65 25.05 3.52
N ALA A 280 -7.60 24.88 4.83
CA ALA A 280 -7.02 25.85 5.78
C ALA A 280 -5.48 25.76 5.86
N GLY A 281 -4.90 24.62 5.57
CA GLY A 281 -3.45 24.40 5.57
C GLY A 281 -3.08 23.00 5.15
N ILE A 282 -1.78 22.75 4.97
CA ILE A 282 -1.23 21.44 4.61
C ILE A 282 -0.13 21.00 5.57
N ILE A 283 -0.06 19.68 5.80
CA ILE A 283 1.01 18.99 6.50
C ILE A 283 1.59 17.98 5.52
N ALA A 284 2.86 18.16 5.16
CA ALA A 284 3.57 17.33 4.19
C ALA A 284 4.60 16.46 4.92
N MET A 285 4.30 15.16 5.03
CA MET A 285 5.13 14.17 5.70
C MET A 285 5.98 13.43 4.67
N ALA A 286 7.32 13.47 4.81
CA ALA A 286 8.26 12.86 3.87
C ALA A 286 8.00 13.31 2.41
N ALA A 287 7.99 14.61 2.18
CA ALA A 287 7.57 15.23 0.92
C ALA A 287 8.68 15.22 -0.15
N PRO A 288 8.51 14.50 -1.28
CA PRO A 288 9.41 14.64 -2.42
C PRO A 288 9.43 16.06 -2.99
N ALA A 289 10.62 16.56 -3.25
CA ALA A 289 10.86 17.82 -3.99
C ALA A 289 11.41 17.56 -5.40
N ARG A 290 11.92 16.34 -5.62
CA ARG A 290 12.53 15.88 -6.88
C ARG A 290 11.53 15.06 -7.70
N LYS A 291 11.91 14.74 -8.94
CA LYS A 291 11.15 13.89 -9.85
C LYS A 291 11.16 12.42 -9.39
N MET A 292 10.09 11.71 -9.67
CA MET A 292 9.94 10.30 -9.31
C MET A 292 11.12 9.45 -9.77
N ARG A 293 11.61 9.66 -11.00
CA ARG A 293 12.76 8.93 -11.54
C ARG A 293 14.03 9.08 -10.68
N GLU A 294 14.32 10.29 -10.21
CA GLU A 294 15.51 10.57 -9.38
C GLU A 294 15.40 9.88 -8.02
N LEU A 295 14.22 9.94 -7.41
CA LEU A 295 13.93 9.27 -6.14
C LEU A 295 14.05 7.75 -6.27
N LEU A 296 13.46 7.16 -7.29
CA LEU A 296 13.53 5.71 -7.53
C LEU A 296 14.95 5.23 -7.76
N VAL A 297 15.79 5.97 -8.49
CA VAL A 297 17.20 5.63 -8.70
C VAL A 297 17.94 5.59 -7.36
N GLU A 298 17.73 6.57 -6.49
CA GLU A 298 18.36 6.61 -5.17
C GLU A 298 17.87 5.45 -4.28
N GLN A 299 16.56 5.19 -4.25
CA GLN A 299 15.97 4.09 -3.49
C GLN A 299 16.48 2.72 -3.95
N VAL A 300 16.49 2.46 -5.27
CA VAL A 300 16.96 1.18 -5.83
C VAL A 300 18.44 0.98 -5.56
N ALA A 301 19.26 2.03 -5.75
CA ALA A 301 20.69 1.98 -5.45
C ALA A 301 20.93 1.63 -3.98
N TYR A 302 20.20 2.26 -3.06
CA TYR A 302 20.29 2.04 -1.63
C TYR A 302 19.87 0.62 -1.22
N ILE A 303 18.65 0.19 -1.60
CA ILE A 303 18.10 -1.11 -1.19
C ILE A 303 18.89 -2.28 -1.78
N SER A 304 19.30 -2.15 -3.04
CA SER A 304 20.01 -3.24 -3.75
C SER A 304 21.53 -3.19 -3.57
N ASN A 305 22.05 -2.16 -2.89
CA ASN A 305 23.48 -1.91 -2.71
C ASN A 305 24.26 -1.94 -4.03
N ILE A 306 23.76 -1.22 -5.03
CA ILE A 306 24.35 -1.12 -6.38
C ILE A 306 24.66 0.34 -6.72
N SER A 307 25.45 0.55 -7.79
CA SER A 307 25.75 1.89 -8.28
C SER A 307 24.48 2.58 -8.80
N GLN A 308 24.42 3.93 -8.73
CA GLN A 308 23.32 4.69 -9.29
C GLN A 308 23.13 4.45 -10.79
N ASP A 309 24.21 4.21 -11.55
CA ASP A 309 24.12 3.89 -12.99
C ASP A 309 23.42 2.56 -13.22
N SER A 310 23.72 1.53 -12.39
CA SER A 310 23.02 0.24 -12.45
C SER A 310 21.56 0.36 -12.03
N ALA A 311 21.27 1.14 -10.99
CA ALA A 311 19.92 1.43 -10.53
C ALA A 311 19.11 2.17 -11.61
N ARG A 312 19.74 3.11 -12.31
CA ARG A 312 19.13 3.89 -13.40
C ARG A 312 18.58 3.00 -14.51
N VAL A 313 19.34 1.98 -14.93
CA VAL A 313 18.88 1.02 -15.95
C VAL A 313 17.62 0.27 -15.50
N GLN A 314 17.57 -0.16 -14.24
CA GLN A 314 16.40 -0.85 -13.69
C GLN A 314 15.19 0.09 -13.59
N VAL A 315 15.41 1.29 -13.10
CA VAL A 315 14.35 2.31 -12.97
C VAL A 315 13.80 2.72 -14.34
N ASP A 316 14.65 2.91 -15.35
CA ASP A 316 14.20 3.24 -16.70
C ASP A 316 13.31 2.15 -17.30
N ALA A 317 13.61 0.89 -17.03
CA ALA A 317 12.76 -0.22 -17.44
C ALA A 317 11.38 -0.18 -16.75
N VAL A 318 11.34 0.13 -15.45
CA VAL A 318 10.07 0.29 -14.71
C VAL A 318 9.30 1.53 -15.20
N MET A 319 9.97 2.68 -15.33
CA MET A 319 9.34 3.92 -15.84
C MET A 319 8.73 3.72 -17.23
N GLY A 320 9.37 2.91 -18.08
CA GLY A 320 8.84 2.57 -19.40
C GLY A 320 7.53 1.76 -19.39
N THR A 321 7.13 1.21 -18.26
CA THR A 321 5.84 0.49 -18.09
C THR A 321 4.70 1.39 -17.62
N LEU A 322 5.02 2.59 -17.14
CA LEU A 322 4.00 3.53 -16.66
C LEU A 322 3.23 4.17 -17.80
N PRO A 323 1.96 4.56 -17.54
CA PRO A 323 1.16 5.28 -18.56
C PRO A 323 1.83 6.55 -19.04
N PRO A 324 1.80 6.86 -20.35
CA PRO A 324 2.43 8.07 -20.91
C PRO A 324 1.97 9.37 -20.25
N ASP A 325 0.67 9.51 -19.93
CA ASP A 325 0.14 10.70 -19.24
C ASP A 325 0.71 10.85 -17.82
N TYR A 326 1.00 9.74 -17.13
CA TYR A 326 1.62 9.73 -15.80
C TYR A 326 3.04 10.31 -15.88
N ILE A 327 3.82 9.81 -16.83
CA ILE A 327 5.19 10.30 -17.08
C ILE A 327 5.18 11.78 -17.52
N ALA A 328 4.27 12.15 -18.41
CA ALA A 328 4.15 13.54 -18.84
C ALA A 328 3.83 14.48 -17.68
N MET A 329 2.96 14.05 -16.77
CA MET A 329 2.65 14.83 -15.58
C MET A 329 3.83 14.89 -14.61
N ASP A 330 4.52 13.77 -14.34
CA ASP A 330 5.72 13.78 -13.48
C ASP A 330 6.78 14.76 -14.03
N ASN A 331 7.01 14.75 -15.36
CA ASN A 331 7.98 15.64 -16.00
C ASN A 331 7.62 17.13 -15.89
N THR A 332 6.34 17.47 -15.84
CA THR A 332 5.87 18.88 -15.89
C THR A 332 5.42 19.44 -14.55
N TYR A 333 5.03 18.59 -13.62
CA TYR A 333 4.60 19.03 -12.27
C TYR A 333 5.78 19.25 -11.35
N PHE A 334 5.89 20.46 -10.79
CA PHE A 334 6.88 20.84 -9.78
C PHE A 334 6.15 21.30 -8.51
N SER A 335 6.09 20.44 -7.51
CA SER A 335 5.38 20.67 -6.25
C SER A 335 5.87 21.95 -5.54
N VAL A 336 7.17 22.17 -5.55
CA VAL A 336 7.82 23.35 -4.96
C VAL A 336 7.30 24.65 -5.59
N ASP A 337 7.09 24.69 -6.90
CA ASP A 337 6.62 25.91 -7.58
C ASP A 337 5.15 26.19 -7.25
N VAL A 338 4.33 25.14 -7.12
CA VAL A 338 2.94 25.32 -6.65
C VAL A 338 2.92 25.84 -5.21
N ALA A 339 3.74 25.27 -4.32
CA ALA A 339 3.80 25.71 -2.92
C ALA A 339 4.21 27.17 -2.76
N LYS A 340 5.09 27.69 -3.62
CA LYS A 340 5.46 29.13 -3.64
C LYS A 340 4.26 30.05 -3.86
N THR A 341 3.21 29.59 -4.55
CA THR A 341 2.03 30.41 -4.85
C THR A 341 1.00 30.41 -3.73
N LEU A 342 1.10 29.49 -2.76
CA LEU A 342 0.14 29.34 -1.69
C LEU A 342 0.43 30.28 -0.52
N ASN A 343 -0.62 30.90 0.04
CA ASN A 343 -0.54 31.77 1.21
C ASN A 343 -1.14 31.13 2.48
N ILE A 344 -1.53 29.85 2.42
CA ILE A 344 -2.02 29.09 3.58
C ILE A 344 -0.85 28.60 4.45
N PRO A 345 -1.07 28.30 5.74
CA PRO A 345 -0.09 27.62 6.59
C PRO A 345 0.37 26.28 6.01
N MET A 346 1.65 26.01 6.05
CA MET A 346 2.26 24.77 5.56
C MET A 346 3.27 24.24 6.59
N LEU A 347 3.17 22.93 6.90
CA LEU A 347 4.10 22.22 7.78
C LEU A 347 4.78 21.10 6.99
N PHE A 348 6.10 21.08 7.01
CA PHE A 348 6.90 20.00 6.40
C PHE A 348 7.61 19.21 7.48
N LEU A 349 7.37 17.90 7.52
CA LEU A 349 7.95 16.97 8.48
C LEU A 349 8.81 15.94 7.75
N GLN A 350 10.00 15.63 8.29
CA GLN A 350 10.95 14.73 7.67
C GLN A 350 11.66 13.85 8.72
N GLY A 351 11.70 12.54 8.49
CA GLY A 351 12.57 11.64 9.22
C GLY A 351 14.00 11.67 8.64
N GLU A 352 15.03 11.82 9.48
CA GLU A 352 16.41 11.82 9.00
C GLU A 352 16.93 10.44 8.59
N ARG A 353 16.25 9.37 9.05
CA ARG A 353 16.53 7.97 8.66
C ARG A 353 15.75 7.53 7.42
N ASP A 354 15.00 8.41 6.79
CA ASP A 354 14.23 8.11 5.59
C ASP A 354 15.15 7.88 4.39
N TYR A 355 15.19 6.65 3.88
CA TYR A 355 15.95 6.29 2.68
C TYR A 355 15.15 6.43 1.38
N GLN A 356 13.82 6.62 1.48
CA GLN A 356 12.94 6.74 0.31
C GLN A 356 12.84 8.18 -0.17
N VAL A 357 12.60 9.11 0.75
CA VAL A 357 12.64 10.55 0.53
C VAL A 357 13.64 11.12 1.51
N THR A 358 14.83 11.45 1.03
CA THR A 358 15.95 11.76 1.91
C THR A 358 15.96 13.22 2.36
N SER A 359 16.84 13.54 3.30
CA SER A 359 17.07 14.94 3.74
C SER A 359 17.47 15.88 2.58
N THR A 360 17.84 15.33 1.42
CA THR A 360 18.02 16.12 0.18
C THR A 360 16.74 16.83 -0.22
N ASP A 361 15.61 16.13 -0.20
CA ASP A 361 14.30 16.70 -0.55
C ASP A 361 13.89 17.76 0.48
N TYR A 362 14.07 17.47 1.77
CA TYR A 362 13.82 18.46 2.82
C TYR A 362 14.66 19.74 2.64
N SER A 363 15.92 19.61 2.29
CA SER A 363 16.82 20.75 2.03
C SER A 363 16.36 21.58 0.81
N LEU A 364 15.83 20.91 -0.23
CA LEU A 364 15.26 21.59 -1.39
C LEU A 364 14.00 22.39 -1.00
N TRP A 365 13.11 21.81 -0.19
CA TRP A 365 11.96 22.52 0.36
C TRP A 365 12.38 23.72 1.22
N GLN A 366 13.33 23.50 2.13
CA GLN A 366 13.85 24.56 3.02
C GLN A 366 14.44 25.73 2.22
N LYS A 367 15.25 25.45 1.21
CA LYS A 367 15.84 26.46 0.32
C LYS A 367 14.77 27.24 -0.45
N ALA A 368 13.69 26.58 -0.88
CA ALA A 368 12.70 27.17 -1.76
C ALA A 368 11.67 28.03 -1.04
N ILE A 369 11.21 27.60 0.14
CA ILE A 369 10.08 28.21 0.87
C ILE A 369 10.30 28.33 2.38
N GLY A 370 11.36 27.77 2.96
CA GLY A 370 11.56 27.71 4.41
C GLY A 370 11.67 29.07 5.12
N ALA A 371 12.00 30.13 4.41
CA ALA A 371 12.07 31.50 4.97
C ALA A 371 10.69 32.20 5.04
N ARG A 372 9.62 31.59 4.54
CA ARG A 372 8.29 32.21 4.51
C ARG A 372 7.63 32.09 5.89
N SER A 373 6.94 33.13 6.34
CA SER A 373 6.27 33.17 7.65
C SER A 373 5.10 32.20 7.81
N ASN A 374 4.55 31.72 6.70
CA ASN A 374 3.47 30.72 6.69
C ASN A 374 4.00 29.28 6.53
N VAL A 375 5.31 29.05 6.64
CA VAL A 375 5.94 27.73 6.52
C VAL A 375 6.65 27.36 7.80
N SER A 376 6.30 26.20 8.35
CA SER A 376 7.03 25.55 9.45
C SER A 376 7.69 24.28 8.92
N MET A 377 8.90 23.98 9.40
CA MET A 377 9.66 22.82 8.97
C MET A 377 10.34 22.14 10.17
N LYS A 378 10.25 20.80 10.24
CA LYS A 378 10.87 20.04 11.34
C LYS A 378 11.43 18.72 10.84
N GLN A 379 12.66 18.39 11.29
CA GLN A 379 13.27 17.08 11.09
C GLN A 379 13.31 16.29 12.40
N TYR A 380 13.28 14.97 12.28
CA TYR A 380 13.30 14.05 13.40
C TYR A 380 14.45 13.05 13.23
N PRO A 381 15.50 13.09 14.06
CA PRO A 381 16.71 12.30 13.87
C PRO A 381 16.51 10.78 13.86
N LYS A 382 15.49 10.30 14.60
CA LYS A 382 15.25 8.86 14.78
C LYS A 382 14.21 8.26 13.83
N LEU A 383 13.48 9.08 13.06
CA LEU A 383 12.35 8.60 12.29
C LEU A 383 12.75 8.18 10.86
N ASN A 384 12.13 7.09 10.42
CA ASN A 384 12.20 6.58 9.05
C ASN A 384 11.08 7.17 8.17
N HIS A 385 10.88 6.63 6.96
CA HIS A 385 9.86 7.09 6.01
C HIS A 385 8.42 7.01 6.55
N LEU A 386 8.11 6.01 7.38
CA LEU A 386 6.79 5.83 8.00
C LEU A 386 6.64 6.56 9.35
N PHE A 387 7.57 7.45 9.67
CA PHE A 387 7.62 8.21 10.93
C PHE A 387 7.68 7.34 12.18
N THR A 388 8.34 6.19 12.11
CA THR A 388 8.58 5.33 13.27
C THR A 388 10.05 5.34 13.69
N GLU A 389 10.29 5.19 14.99
CA GLU A 389 11.64 5.28 15.55
C GLU A 389 12.50 4.06 15.23
N GLY A 390 13.77 4.32 15.02
CA GLY A 390 14.80 3.29 14.86
C GLY A 390 16.20 3.86 15.08
N GLU A 391 17.20 3.00 14.92
CA GLU A 391 18.61 3.35 15.08
C GLU A 391 19.41 2.95 13.83
N GLY A 392 20.46 3.72 13.54
CA GLY A 392 21.31 3.48 12.37
C GLY A 392 20.60 3.72 11.03
N ALA A 393 21.07 3.08 9.97
CA ALA A 393 20.49 3.17 8.64
C ALA A 393 19.16 2.41 8.57
N SER A 394 18.12 3.05 8.05
CA SER A 394 16.80 2.42 7.90
C SER A 394 16.79 1.42 6.75
N THR A 395 16.07 0.31 6.90
CA THR A 395 15.94 -0.74 5.89
C THR A 395 14.48 -1.16 5.74
N PRO A 396 14.11 -1.79 4.60
CA PRO A 396 12.75 -2.32 4.42
C PRO A 396 12.34 -3.35 5.50
N ALA A 397 13.29 -4.07 6.10
CA ALA A 397 13.02 -5.07 7.13
C ALA A 397 12.44 -4.45 8.42
N GLU A 398 12.73 -3.18 8.71
CA GLU A 398 12.14 -2.49 9.86
C GLU A 398 10.61 -2.43 9.80
N TYR A 399 10.04 -2.46 8.60
CA TYR A 399 8.59 -2.36 8.41
C TYR A 399 7.84 -3.64 8.80
N ASN A 400 8.52 -4.75 9.04
CA ASN A 400 7.90 -5.97 9.52
C ASN A 400 7.63 -5.95 11.04
N GLU A 401 8.27 -5.05 11.78
CA GLU A 401 8.01 -4.86 13.20
C GLU A 401 6.78 -3.97 13.39
N GLU A 402 5.96 -4.25 14.40
CA GLU A 402 4.85 -3.35 14.76
C GLU A 402 5.41 -2.13 15.50
N LYS A 403 5.30 -0.96 14.90
CA LYS A 403 5.72 0.32 15.48
C LYS A 403 4.71 1.42 15.14
N HIS A 404 4.69 2.45 15.96
CA HIS A 404 3.74 3.55 15.88
C HIS A 404 4.43 4.90 15.71
N ILE A 405 3.71 5.86 15.15
CA ILE A 405 4.13 7.26 15.11
C ILE A 405 4.21 7.80 16.54
N PRO A 406 5.36 8.33 16.99
CA PRO A 406 5.51 8.84 18.35
C PRO A 406 4.60 10.04 18.65
N ASP A 407 4.20 10.14 19.92
CA ASP A 407 3.31 11.21 20.40
C ASP A 407 3.84 12.61 20.10
N TYR A 408 5.15 12.84 20.13
CA TYR A 408 5.73 14.16 19.84
C TYR A 408 5.49 14.63 18.40
N VAL A 409 5.36 13.70 17.42
CA VAL A 409 4.97 14.04 16.03
C VAL A 409 3.51 14.44 15.98
N LEU A 410 2.65 13.68 16.68
CA LEU A 410 1.22 13.95 16.78
C LEU A 410 0.95 15.29 17.49
N ASP A 411 1.74 15.61 18.51
CA ASP A 411 1.68 16.88 19.23
C ASP A 411 2.08 18.07 18.34
N ASP A 412 3.14 17.93 17.54
CA ASP A 412 3.56 18.93 16.57
C ASP A 412 2.47 19.20 15.51
N ILE A 413 1.88 18.15 14.96
CA ILE A 413 0.77 18.26 13.99
C ILE A 413 -0.43 18.96 14.65
N ALA A 414 -0.81 18.56 15.85
CA ALA A 414 -1.95 19.15 16.56
C ALA A 414 -1.69 20.61 16.94
N ALA A 415 -0.46 20.96 17.34
CA ALA A 415 -0.07 22.33 17.64
C ALA A 415 -0.16 23.22 16.37
N PHE A 416 0.35 22.73 15.24
CA PHE A 416 0.26 23.43 13.96
C PHE A 416 -1.22 23.67 13.54
N ILE A 417 -2.10 22.69 13.65
CA ILE A 417 -3.52 22.83 13.29
C ILE A 417 -4.20 23.90 14.15
N ARG A 418 -3.84 24.01 15.44
CA ARG A 418 -4.45 24.99 16.37
C ARG A 418 -3.91 26.41 16.21
N LYS A 419 -2.64 26.56 15.85
CA LYS A 419 -1.94 27.86 15.86
C LYS A 419 -1.60 28.38 14.47
N GLY A 420 -1.60 27.53 13.44
CA GLY A 420 -1.10 27.83 12.10
C GLY A 420 0.43 27.87 11.97
N SER A 421 1.15 27.53 13.04
CA SER A 421 2.63 27.43 13.10
C SER A 421 3.06 26.48 14.21
N LEU A 422 4.29 25.97 14.14
CA LEU A 422 4.94 25.26 15.24
C LEU A 422 5.54 26.22 16.26
#